data_7d20ad9cad6b9f6777a003d3827af7f2
#
_entry.id   7d20ad9cad6b9f6777a003d3827af7f2
#
_cell.length_a   1.000
_cell.length_b   1.000
_cell.length_c   1.000
_cell.angle_alpha   90.00
_cell.angle_beta   90.00
_cell.angle_gamma   90.00
#
_symmetry.space_group_name_H-M   'P 1'
#
loop_
_entity.id
_entity.type
_entity.pdbx_description
1 polymer ?
#
loop_
_entity_poly.entity_id
_entity_poly.type
_entity_poly.pdbx_seq_one_letter_code
_entity_poly.pdbx_strand_id
1 'polypeptide(L)'
;MDKGRQKVSNPAMTITKATVAQHIAAYLHHEITLAQLVDWAENAMLEGEFAENEIAALRTVVPHLGVADVRAFGLTWEDCERLLRRLGYAARVDVVAT
;
A
#
# COMPACT_ATOMS: atom_id res chain seq x y z
N MET A 1 -22.93 -5.28 23.71
CA MET A 1 -22.63 -4.85 23.41
C MET A 1 -22.20 -4.50 22.83
N ASP A 2 -22.19 -4.56 22.89
CA ASP A 2 -21.73 -4.09 22.35
C ASP A 2 -21.39 -3.79 21.70
N LYS A 3 -21.34 -3.99 21.65
CA LYS A 3 -20.95 -3.70 21.08
C LYS A 3 -20.55 -3.36 20.31
N GLY A 4 -20.47 -3.51 20.40
CA GLY A 4 -20.00 -3.24 19.73
C GLY A 4 -19.61 -3.45 19.09
N ARG A 5 -19.65 -3.66 19.28
CA ARG A 5 -19.25 -3.88 18.74
C ARG A 5 -18.84 -4.12 17.83
N GLN A 6 -18.94 -4.33 17.88
CA GLN A 6 -18.55 -4.49 17.17
C GLN A 6 -18.08 -4.50 16.28
N LYS A 7 -18.11 -4.56 16.42
CA LYS A 7 -17.64 -4.47 15.69
C LYS A 7 -17.14 -4.64 14.99
N VAL A 8 -17.34 -4.90 15.31
CA VAL A 8 -16.90 -5.02 14.70
C VAL A 8 -16.38 -5.16 13.90
N SER A 9 -16.36 -5.04 13.93
CA SER A 9 -16.07 -5.25 13.20
C SER A 9 -15.46 -5.07 12.44
N ASN A 10 -15.30 -4.86 12.45
CA ASN A 10 -14.74 -4.82 11.59
C ASN A 10 -14.02 -4.84 10.88
N PRO A 11 -14.40 -4.66 11.19
CA PRO A 11 -13.13 -4.80 10.68
C PRO A 11 -12.79 -4.61 9.27
N ALA A 12 -13.62 -4.18 8.48
CA ALA A 12 -13.20 -3.87 7.13
C ALA A 12 -12.15 -2.78 7.20
N MET A 13 -10.94 -3.05 6.68
CA MET A 13 -9.90 -2.06 6.58
C MET A 13 -10.32 -0.98 5.60
N THR A 14 -10.28 0.29 6.01
CA THR A 14 -10.43 1.39 5.06
C THR A 14 -9.05 1.70 4.50
N ILE A 15 -8.93 1.60 3.19
CA ILE A 15 -7.68 1.82 2.47
C ILE A 15 -7.70 3.24 1.91
N THR A 16 -6.73 4.04 2.32
CA THR A 16 -6.58 5.42 1.84
C THR A 16 -5.25 5.54 1.11
N LYS A 17 -5.06 6.66 0.42
CA LYS A 17 -3.77 6.94 -0.21
C LYS A 17 -2.65 6.96 0.83
N ALA A 18 -2.93 7.49 2.02
CA ALA A 18 -1.95 7.53 3.10
C ALA A 18 -1.57 6.12 3.55
N THR A 19 -2.57 5.22 3.66
CA THR A 19 -2.32 3.84 4.05
C THR A 19 -1.37 3.15 3.07
N VAL A 20 -1.64 3.31 1.78
CA VAL A 20 -0.81 2.68 0.75
C VAL A 20 0.59 3.28 0.75
N ALA A 21 0.69 4.61 0.85
CA ALA A 21 1.99 5.27 0.88
C ALA A 21 2.83 4.80 2.07
N GLN A 22 2.21 4.57 3.22
CA GLN A 22 2.92 4.07 4.40
C GLN A 22 3.50 2.67 4.15
N HIS A 23 2.77 1.82 3.45
CA HIS A 23 3.25 0.47 3.16
C HIS A 23 4.39 0.49 2.14
N ILE A 24 4.30 1.35 1.13
CA ILE A 24 5.40 1.49 0.18
C ILE A 24 6.63 2.05 0.90
N ALA A 25 6.45 3.04 1.77
CA ALA A 25 7.55 3.61 2.53
C ALA A 25 8.21 2.56 3.43
N ALA A 26 7.40 1.73 4.09
CA ALA A 26 7.94 0.65 4.93
C ALA A 26 8.80 -0.32 4.12
N TYR A 27 8.35 -0.64 2.90
CA TYR A 27 9.14 -1.49 2.02
C TYR A 27 10.46 -0.81 1.63
N LEU A 28 10.40 0.48 1.28
CA LEU A 28 11.62 1.22 0.90
C LEU A 28 12.60 1.36 2.06
N HIS A 29 12.08 1.41 3.29
CA HIS A 29 12.90 1.50 4.50
C HIS A 29 13.33 0.12 5.02
N HIS A 30 13.03 -0.94 4.28
CA HIS A 30 13.38 -2.32 4.66
C HIS A 30 12.70 -2.78 5.95
N GLU A 31 11.57 -2.17 6.29
CA GLU A 31 10.78 -2.58 7.46
C GLU A 31 9.90 -3.76 7.15
N ILE A 32 9.52 -3.90 5.88
CA ILE A 32 8.78 -5.07 5.40
C ILE A 32 9.45 -5.57 4.12
N THR A 33 9.22 -6.85 3.84
CA THR A 33 9.74 -7.46 2.62
C THR A 33 8.79 -7.22 1.45
N LEU A 34 9.26 -7.51 0.24
CA LEU A 34 8.40 -7.46 -0.93
C LEU A 34 7.22 -8.41 -0.78
N ALA A 35 7.47 -9.62 -0.27
CA ALA A 35 6.40 -10.59 -0.07
C ALA A 35 5.33 -10.07 0.88
N GLN A 36 5.75 -9.39 1.95
CA GLN A 36 4.80 -8.81 2.90
C GLN A 36 3.99 -7.69 2.27
N LEU A 37 4.63 -6.86 1.44
CA LEU A 37 3.92 -5.79 0.75
C LEU A 37 2.89 -6.36 -0.22
N VAL A 38 3.27 -7.39 -0.98
CA VAL A 38 2.37 -8.06 -1.93
C VAL A 38 1.18 -8.68 -1.20
N ASP A 39 1.46 -9.39 -0.09
CA ASP A 39 0.40 -10.00 0.71
C ASP A 39 -0.59 -8.96 1.21
N TRP A 40 -0.05 -7.84 1.69
CA TRP A 40 -0.91 -6.75 2.16
C TRP A 40 -1.80 -6.23 1.03
N ALA A 41 -1.21 -6.02 -0.15
CA ALA A 41 -1.96 -5.48 -1.29
C ALA A 41 -3.05 -6.45 -1.74
N GLU A 42 -2.75 -7.75 -1.77
CA GLU A 42 -3.74 -8.75 -2.14
C GLU A 42 -4.89 -8.79 -1.14
N ASN A 43 -4.58 -8.72 0.16
CA ASN A 43 -5.61 -8.68 1.18
C ASN A 43 -6.44 -7.40 1.09
N ALA A 44 -5.80 -6.29 0.76
CA ALA A 44 -6.50 -5.01 0.59
C ALA A 44 -7.51 -5.08 -0.56
N MET A 45 -7.14 -5.77 -1.64
CA MET A 45 -8.05 -5.93 -2.78
C MET A 45 -9.22 -6.86 -2.46
N LEU A 46 -8.98 -7.87 -1.62
CA LEU A 46 -10.01 -8.86 -1.32
C LEU A 46 -10.95 -8.41 -0.21
N GLU A 47 -10.43 -7.74 0.80
CA GLU A 47 -11.18 -7.47 2.02
C GLU A 47 -11.23 -6.01 2.43
N GLY A 48 -10.41 -5.17 1.83
CA GLY A 48 -10.37 -3.76 2.19
C GLY A 48 -11.44 -2.97 1.47
N GLU A 49 -11.76 -1.81 2.03
CA GLU A 49 -12.63 -0.84 1.37
C GLU A 49 -11.81 0.38 1.00
N PHE A 50 -11.80 0.72 -0.28
CA PHE A 50 -11.08 1.90 -0.74
C PHE A 50 -11.87 3.16 -0.39
N ALA A 51 -11.17 4.15 0.14
CA ALA A 51 -11.78 5.45 0.40
C ALA A 51 -12.39 5.98 -0.89
N GLU A 52 -13.67 6.34 -0.83
CA GLU A 52 -14.48 6.60 -2.00
C GLU A 52 -13.93 7.72 -2.87
N ASN A 53 -13.49 8.79 -2.23
CA ASN A 53 -12.97 9.96 -2.96
C ASN A 53 -11.54 9.77 -3.46
N GLU A 54 -10.92 8.61 -3.19
CA GLU A 54 -9.55 8.32 -3.59
C GLU A 54 -9.47 7.07 -4.46
N ILE A 55 -10.60 6.52 -4.82
CA ILE A 55 -10.69 5.20 -5.42
C ILE A 55 -9.96 5.08 -6.76
N ALA A 56 -9.92 6.16 -7.55
CA ALA A 56 -9.26 6.12 -8.85
C ALA A 56 -7.76 5.83 -8.70
N ALA A 57 -7.09 6.54 -7.79
CA ALA A 57 -5.67 6.31 -7.54
C ALA A 57 -5.43 4.93 -6.92
N LEU A 58 -6.29 4.54 -5.98
CA LEU A 58 -6.13 3.27 -5.28
C LEU A 58 -6.30 2.08 -6.23
N ARG A 59 -7.24 2.16 -7.15
CA ARG A 59 -7.45 1.09 -8.13
C ARG A 59 -6.29 0.94 -9.10
N THR A 60 -5.48 1.96 -9.25
CA THR A 60 -4.29 1.88 -10.09
C THR A 60 -3.12 1.32 -9.30
N VAL A 61 -2.92 1.82 -8.08
CA VAL A 61 -1.70 1.52 -7.31
C VAL A 61 -1.76 0.15 -6.64
N VAL A 62 -2.87 -0.17 -5.96
CA VAL A 62 -2.93 -1.39 -5.15
C VAL A 62 -2.79 -2.66 -5.99
N PRO A 63 -3.49 -2.80 -7.14
CA PRO A 63 -3.28 -3.98 -7.97
C PRO A 63 -1.85 -4.11 -8.51
N HIS A 64 -1.19 -3.00 -8.77
CA HIS A 64 0.21 -3.03 -9.20
C HIS A 64 1.10 -3.64 -8.11
N LEU A 65 0.85 -3.25 -6.86
CA LEU A 65 1.60 -3.82 -5.74
C LEU A 65 1.30 -5.30 -5.56
N GLY A 66 0.07 -5.72 -5.83
CA GLY A 66 -0.34 -7.10 -5.65
C GLY A 66 0.33 -8.08 -6.61
N VAL A 67 0.95 -7.59 -7.70
CA VAL A 67 1.66 -8.45 -8.64
C VAL A 67 3.15 -8.14 -8.68
N ALA A 68 3.64 -7.37 -7.71
CA ALA A 68 5.04 -6.91 -7.73
C ALA A 68 6.04 -8.06 -7.56
N ASP A 69 5.63 -9.19 -7.00
CA ASP A 69 6.50 -10.36 -6.85
C ASP A 69 6.51 -11.24 -8.10
N VAL A 70 5.69 -10.93 -9.11
CA VAL A 70 5.72 -11.66 -10.38
C VAL A 70 6.93 -11.16 -11.16
N ARG A 71 7.76 -12.11 -11.61
CA ARG A 71 9.05 -11.80 -12.23
C ARG A 71 8.99 -10.74 -13.31
N ALA A 72 7.93 -10.76 -14.13
CA ALA A 72 7.80 -9.83 -15.25
C ALA A 72 7.48 -8.40 -14.81
N PHE A 73 7.02 -8.21 -13.58
CA PHE A 73 6.62 -6.89 -13.11
C PHE A 73 7.64 -6.27 -12.16
N GLY A 74 7.93 -6.96 -11.04
CA GLY A 74 8.89 -6.42 -10.08
C GLY A 74 8.44 -5.12 -9.44
N LEU A 75 9.33 -4.53 -8.66
CA LEU A 75 9.08 -3.25 -8.03
C LEU A 75 10.40 -2.54 -7.79
N THR A 76 10.79 -1.68 -8.73
CA THR A 76 12.02 -0.92 -8.63
C THR A 76 11.81 0.35 -7.83
N TRP A 77 12.92 1.06 -7.51
CA TRP A 77 12.84 2.37 -6.88
C TRP A 77 11.98 3.32 -7.72
N GLU A 78 12.20 3.32 -9.03
CA GLU A 78 11.45 4.19 -9.95
C GLU A 78 9.96 3.85 -9.94
N ASP A 79 9.65 2.56 -9.83
CA ASP A 79 8.26 2.14 -9.73
C ASP A 79 7.63 2.68 -8.46
N CYS A 80 8.32 2.56 -7.33
CA CYS A 80 7.83 3.07 -6.06
C CYS A 80 7.63 4.57 -6.11
N GLU A 81 8.58 5.29 -6.71
CA GLU A 81 8.50 6.74 -6.85
C GLU A 81 7.26 7.13 -7.67
N ARG A 82 7.04 6.43 -8.76
CA ARG A 82 5.90 6.70 -9.64
C ARG A 82 4.56 6.42 -8.93
N LEU A 83 4.51 5.31 -8.20
CA LEU A 83 3.29 4.94 -7.47
C LEU A 83 3.01 5.93 -6.34
N LEU A 84 4.04 6.34 -5.61
CA LEU A 84 3.88 7.33 -4.55
C LEU A 84 3.38 8.66 -5.10
N ARG A 85 3.90 9.05 -6.28
CA ARG A 85 3.48 10.29 -6.91
C ARG A 85 1.99 10.24 -7.27
N ARG A 86 1.51 9.09 -7.71
CA ARG A 86 0.09 8.90 -7.98
C ARG A 86 -0.75 9.06 -6.73
N LEU A 87 -0.19 8.72 -5.59
CA LEU A 87 -0.87 8.86 -4.31
C LEU A 87 -0.74 10.26 -3.72
N GLY A 88 -0.03 11.15 -4.41
CA GLY A 88 0.16 12.51 -3.95
C GLY A 88 1.38 12.72 -3.08
N TYR A 89 2.34 11.79 -3.14
CA TYR A 89 3.55 11.85 -2.33
C TYR A 89 4.78 11.92 -3.21
N ALA A 90 5.85 12.50 -2.66
CA ALA A 90 7.15 12.50 -3.31
C ALA A 90 8.09 11.63 -2.50
N ALA A 91 8.86 10.80 -3.18
CA ALA A 91 9.87 9.98 -2.53
C ALA A 91 11.22 10.72 -2.58
N ARG A 92 11.97 10.60 -1.49
CA ARG A 92 13.29 11.24 -1.38
C ARG A 92 14.27 10.21 -0.84
N VAL A 93 15.52 10.37 -1.28
CA VAL A 93 16.62 9.55 -0.80
C VAL A 93 17.53 10.44 0.03
N ASP A 94 17.77 10.04 1.27
CA ASP A 94 18.73 10.71 2.13
C ASP A 94 19.96 9.81 2.23
N VAL A 95 21.10 10.34 1.82
CA VAL A 95 22.36 9.62 1.90
C VAL A 95 23.05 10.04 3.19
N VAL A 96 23.30 9.05 4.05
CA VAL A 96 23.89 9.31 5.36
C VAL A 96 25.15 8.46 5.52
N ALA A 97 26.11 8.99 6.26
CA ALA A 97 27.31 8.22 6.60
C ALA A 97 26.96 7.21 7.69
N THR A 98 27.55 6.03 7.60
CA THR A 98 27.32 4.99 8.60
C THR A 98 28.50 4.86 9.53
#